data_bdf9b139a239f4ae88db3aee9e0510fd
#
_entry.id   bdf9b139a239f4ae88db3aee9e0510fd
#
_cell.length_a   1.000
_cell.length_b   1.000
_cell.length_c   1.000
_cell.angle_alpha   90.00
_cell.angle_beta   90.00
_cell.angle_gamma   90.00
#
_symmetry.space_group_name_H-M   'P 1'
#
loop_
_entity.id
_entity.type
_entity.pdbx_description
1 polymer ?
#
loop_
_entity_poly.entity_id
_entity_poly.type
_entity_poly.pdbx_seq_one_letter_code
_entity_poly.pdbx_strand_id
1 'polypeptide(L)'
;EKARLIKSIGFDGLEGFGYKDYFALKDALEREGLKMPVNYVALPFEADGILNDSVAFQIKEMIAASTDGEIMYFTLQSNNFKDEKEAGDQVVSRILRELSDYAASYGVRLCTYPHINTYCETVAHSVKLAGMVDRKNYGAAMNLCHLLKVEGSEGIDVKIKEFAPYLFAVNIC
;
A
#
# COMPACT_ATOMS: atom_id res chain seq x y z
N GLU A 1 3.28 -4.30 25.81
CA GLU A 1 2.59 -3.17 26.49
C GLU A 1 1.68 -2.41 25.54
N LYS A 2 2.17 -1.89 24.38
CA LYS A 2 1.35 -1.16 23.41
C LYS A 2 0.16 -1.97 22.88
N ALA A 3 0.35 -3.25 22.53
CA ALA A 3 -0.72 -4.10 22.04
C ALA A 3 -1.85 -4.27 23.06
N ARG A 4 -1.52 -4.47 24.36
CA ARG A 4 -2.51 -4.54 25.43
C ARG A 4 -3.29 -3.25 25.59
N LEU A 5 -2.62 -2.11 25.51
CA LEU A 5 -3.30 -0.80 25.58
C LEU A 5 -4.29 -0.65 24.41
N ILE A 6 -3.87 -0.94 23.20
CA ILE A 6 -4.72 -0.86 22.00
C ILE A 6 -5.96 -1.75 22.16
N LYS A 7 -5.78 -2.99 22.64
CA LYS A 7 -6.89 -3.89 22.93
C LYS A 7 -7.82 -3.35 24.01
N SER A 8 -7.27 -2.80 25.09
CA SER A 8 -8.06 -2.30 26.24
C SER A 8 -8.94 -1.11 25.89
N ILE A 9 -8.60 -0.34 24.85
CA ILE A 9 -9.39 0.79 24.36
C ILE A 9 -10.29 0.44 23.16
N GLY A 10 -10.38 -0.87 22.82
CA GLY A 10 -11.39 -1.39 21.90
C GLY A 10 -11.02 -1.39 20.41
N PHE A 11 -9.73 -1.27 20.07
CA PHE A 11 -9.29 -1.43 18.68
C PHE A 11 -9.15 -2.90 18.31
N ASP A 12 -9.44 -3.23 17.02
CA ASP A 12 -9.30 -4.57 16.48
C ASP A 12 -7.87 -4.89 16.02
N GLY A 13 -7.04 -3.88 15.85
CA GLY A 13 -5.67 -4.05 15.38
C GLY A 13 -4.87 -2.75 15.26
N LEU A 14 -3.72 -2.85 14.66
CA LEU A 14 -2.81 -1.74 14.39
C LEU A 14 -2.16 -1.91 13.02
N GLU A 15 -2.00 -0.81 12.31
CA GLU A 15 -1.22 -0.75 11.07
C GLU A 15 0.26 -1.00 11.35
N GLY A 16 0.90 -1.82 10.49
CA GLY A 16 2.34 -2.00 10.44
C GLY A 16 3.04 -0.91 9.64
N PHE A 17 4.32 -0.70 9.92
CA PHE A 17 5.13 0.31 9.24
C PHE A 17 6.50 -0.24 8.84
N GLY A 18 6.67 -0.53 7.56
CA GLY A 18 7.91 -1.02 6.99
C GLY A 18 8.32 -2.42 7.47
N TYR A 19 9.57 -2.77 7.19
CA TYR A 19 10.11 -4.11 7.47
C TYR A 19 10.70 -4.24 8.87
N LYS A 20 11.37 -3.19 9.35
CA LYS A 20 12.24 -3.26 10.55
C LYS A 20 11.56 -3.87 11.77
N ASP A 21 10.35 -3.43 12.06
CA ASP A 21 9.61 -3.86 13.25
C ASP A 21 8.41 -4.77 12.92
N TYR A 22 8.25 -5.15 11.65
CA TYR A 22 7.10 -5.87 11.14
C TYR A 22 6.82 -7.16 11.94
N PHE A 23 7.80 -8.06 12.01
CA PHE A 23 7.62 -9.37 12.65
C PHE A 23 7.38 -9.25 14.15
N ALA A 24 8.12 -8.37 14.83
CA ALA A 24 7.95 -8.14 16.26
C ALA A 24 6.59 -7.51 16.60
N LEU A 25 6.11 -6.59 15.77
CA LEU A 25 4.80 -5.98 15.94
C LEU A 25 3.69 -7.00 15.68
N LYS A 26 3.79 -7.76 14.59
CA LYS A 26 2.81 -8.79 14.21
C LYS A 26 2.66 -9.83 15.34
N ASP A 27 3.75 -10.39 15.82
CA ASP A 27 3.78 -11.34 16.94
C ASP A 27 3.16 -10.73 18.22
N ALA A 28 3.48 -9.48 18.54
CA ALA A 28 2.92 -8.79 19.70
C ALA A 28 1.40 -8.56 19.60
N LEU A 29 0.90 -8.27 18.40
CA LEU A 29 -0.54 -8.11 18.15
C LEU A 29 -1.27 -9.46 18.23
N GLU A 30 -0.74 -10.49 17.58
CA GLU A 30 -1.32 -11.84 17.57
C GLU A 30 -1.44 -12.44 18.98
N ARG A 31 -0.44 -12.26 19.85
CA ARG A 31 -0.49 -12.69 21.26
C ARG A 31 -1.63 -12.06 22.05
N GLU A 32 -2.06 -10.87 21.68
CA GLU A 32 -3.19 -10.19 22.32
C GLU A 32 -4.51 -10.40 21.54
N GLY A 33 -4.52 -11.21 20.48
CA GLY A 33 -5.68 -11.44 19.62
C GLY A 33 -6.07 -10.21 18.78
N LEU A 34 -5.10 -9.34 18.47
CA LEU A 34 -5.23 -8.19 17.59
C LEU A 34 -4.73 -8.53 16.20
N LYS A 35 -5.18 -7.78 15.20
CA LYS A 35 -4.79 -7.94 13.80
C LYS A 35 -3.78 -6.88 13.37
N MET A 36 -3.02 -7.18 12.31
CA MET A 36 -2.32 -6.20 11.50
C MET A 36 -3.02 -6.14 10.14
N PRO A 37 -4.14 -5.41 10.00
CA PRO A 37 -4.95 -5.47 8.78
C PRO A 37 -4.22 -4.89 7.57
N VAL A 38 -3.27 -4.00 7.81
CA VAL A 38 -2.52 -3.29 6.79
C VAL A 38 -1.06 -3.13 7.22
N ASN A 39 -0.14 -3.22 6.26
CA ASN A 39 1.25 -2.81 6.43
C ASN A 39 1.66 -1.77 5.37
N TYR A 40 2.21 -0.64 5.82
CA TYR A 40 2.68 0.45 4.99
C TYR A 40 4.15 0.24 4.61
N VAL A 41 4.46 0.26 3.31
CA VAL A 41 5.78 -0.04 2.78
C VAL A 41 6.21 1.01 1.75
N ALA A 42 7.41 1.55 1.90
CA ALA A 42 8.02 2.35 0.86
C ALA A 42 8.54 1.43 -0.27
N LEU A 43 8.17 1.73 -1.51
CA LEU A 43 8.62 1.01 -2.71
C LEU A 43 9.44 1.97 -3.59
N PRO A 44 10.77 2.02 -3.42
CA PRO A 44 11.63 2.73 -4.36
C PRO A 44 11.74 1.97 -5.68
N PHE A 45 11.74 2.70 -6.80
CA PHE A 45 11.96 2.11 -8.11
C PHE A 45 12.77 3.04 -9.03
N GLU A 46 13.56 2.43 -9.89
CA GLU A 46 14.48 3.09 -10.81
C GLU A 46 14.07 2.85 -12.27
N ALA A 47 14.75 3.53 -13.21
CA ALA A 47 14.42 3.50 -14.63
C ALA A 47 14.58 2.13 -15.29
N ASP A 48 15.45 1.28 -14.76
CA ASP A 48 15.65 -0.10 -15.25
C ASP A 48 14.49 -1.05 -14.89
N GLY A 49 13.63 -0.64 -13.95
CA GLY A 49 12.51 -1.44 -13.49
C GLY A 49 12.91 -2.66 -12.65
N ILE A 50 14.11 -2.64 -12.10
CA ILE A 50 14.63 -3.70 -11.23
C ILE A 50 14.52 -3.23 -9.78
N LEU A 51 13.80 -4.00 -8.95
CA LEU A 51 13.84 -3.75 -7.51
C LEU A 51 15.21 -4.15 -6.96
N ASN A 52 15.74 -3.30 -6.07
CA ASN A 52 16.91 -3.67 -5.29
C ASN A 52 16.65 -5.01 -4.56
N ASP A 53 17.60 -5.93 -4.62
CA ASP A 53 17.47 -7.29 -4.07
C ASP A 53 17.06 -7.31 -2.59
N SER A 54 17.61 -6.40 -1.77
CA SER A 54 17.25 -6.29 -0.36
C SER A 54 15.81 -5.84 -0.17
N VAL A 55 15.33 -4.89 -0.97
CA VAL A 55 13.95 -4.40 -0.93
C VAL A 55 12.98 -5.51 -1.39
N ALA A 56 13.31 -6.17 -2.49
CA ALA A 56 12.52 -7.29 -3.01
C ALA A 56 12.41 -8.44 -2.00
N PHE A 57 13.53 -8.80 -1.36
CA PHE A 57 13.58 -9.81 -0.31
C PHE A 57 12.68 -9.42 0.87
N GLN A 58 12.83 -8.21 1.41
CA GLN A 58 12.05 -7.74 2.56
C GLN A 58 10.54 -7.73 2.28
N ILE A 59 10.12 -7.27 1.10
CA ILE A 59 8.71 -7.26 0.69
C ILE A 59 8.18 -8.69 0.62
N LYS A 60 8.91 -9.61 -0.01
CA LYS A 60 8.49 -11.01 -0.14
C LYS A 60 8.41 -11.73 1.21
N GLU A 61 9.33 -11.47 2.13
CA GLU A 61 9.29 -11.99 3.50
C GLU A 61 8.03 -11.51 4.25
N MET A 62 7.70 -10.22 4.14
CA MET A 62 6.49 -9.68 4.75
C MET A 62 5.22 -10.27 4.13
N ILE A 63 5.17 -10.43 2.80
CA ILE A 63 4.05 -11.06 2.11
C ILE A 63 3.88 -12.51 2.57
N ALA A 64 4.98 -13.29 2.65
CA ALA A 64 4.93 -14.68 3.08
C ALA A 64 4.51 -14.86 4.55
N ALA A 65 4.77 -13.86 5.39
CA ALA A 65 4.37 -13.84 6.79
C ALA A 65 2.99 -13.22 7.03
N SER A 66 2.36 -12.64 6.00
CA SER A 66 1.02 -12.06 6.10
C SER A 66 -0.03 -13.15 6.22
N THR A 67 -1.15 -12.84 6.87
CA THR A 67 -2.33 -13.70 6.93
C THR A 67 -3.28 -13.39 5.78
N ASP A 68 -4.09 -14.37 5.37
CA ASP A 68 -5.10 -14.21 4.32
C ASP A 68 -6.00 -12.99 4.59
N GLY A 69 -6.16 -12.16 3.57
CA GLY A 69 -6.94 -10.92 3.63
C GLY A 69 -6.19 -9.69 4.15
N GLU A 70 -4.95 -9.82 4.65
CA GLU A 70 -4.12 -8.66 4.96
C GLU A 70 -3.81 -7.84 3.71
N ILE A 71 -3.62 -6.54 3.89
CA ILE A 71 -3.31 -5.60 2.82
C ILE A 71 -1.92 -5.03 3.04
N MET A 72 -1.11 -5.05 1.99
CA MET A 72 0.14 -4.28 1.97
C MET A 72 0.01 -3.13 1.00
N TYR A 73 0.20 -1.90 1.47
CA TYR A 73 0.18 -0.77 0.58
C TYR A 73 1.54 -0.11 0.41
N PHE A 74 1.78 0.31 -0.82
CA PHE A 74 3.03 0.88 -1.26
C PHE A 74 2.92 2.38 -1.48
N THR A 75 3.81 3.14 -0.84
CA THR A 75 4.16 4.48 -1.32
C THR A 75 5.26 4.35 -2.36
N LEU A 76 4.98 4.78 -3.56
CA LEU A 76 5.89 4.67 -4.69
C LEU A 76 6.89 5.83 -4.67
N GLN A 77 8.17 5.52 -4.77
CA GLN A 77 9.23 6.51 -4.70
C GLN A 77 10.16 6.40 -5.92
N SER A 78 10.29 7.47 -6.68
CA SER A 78 11.26 7.54 -7.77
C SER A 78 11.71 8.99 -8.02
N ASN A 79 12.98 9.15 -8.28
CA ASN A 79 13.56 10.43 -8.70
C ASN A 79 13.66 10.55 -10.23
N ASN A 80 13.55 9.44 -10.96
CA ASN A 80 13.80 9.38 -12.40
C ASN A 80 12.63 9.83 -13.27
N PHE A 81 11.40 9.82 -12.72
CA PHE A 81 10.19 10.02 -13.53
C PHE A 81 9.34 11.22 -13.09
N LYS A 82 9.99 12.29 -12.60
CA LYS A 82 9.26 13.49 -12.16
C LYS A 82 8.46 14.12 -13.30
N ASP A 83 9.06 14.19 -14.47
CA ASP A 83 8.47 14.82 -15.67
C ASP A 83 7.98 13.80 -16.71
N GLU A 84 8.21 12.51 -16.49
CA GLU A 84 7.88 11.42 -17.42
C GLU A 84 6.98 10.37 -16.76
N LYS A 85 5.84 10.83 -16.24
CA LYS A 85 4.90 9.96 -15.48
C LYS A 85 4.46 8.72 -16.24
N GLU A 86 4.19 8.84 -17.56
CA GLU A 86 3.75 7.71 -18.39
C GLU A 86 4.82 6.61 -18.47
N ALA A 87 6.08 6.97 -18.66
CA ALA A 87 7.19 6.02 -18.68
C ALA A 87 7.37 5.36 -17.30
N GLY A 88 7.29 6.14 -16.22
CA GLY A 88 7.36 5.63 -14.87
C GLY A 88 6.22 4.68 -14.51
N ASP A 89 4.99 4.97 -14.97
CA ASP A 89 3.83 4.11 -14.80
C ASP A 89 4.02 2.75 -15.47
N GLN A 90 4.60 2.72 -16.67
CA GLN A 90 4.93 1.47 -17.38
C GLN A 90 5.97 0.64 -16.60
N VAL A 91 6.97 1.31 -16.04
CA VAL A 91 8.01 0.64 -15.24
C VAL A 91 7.44 0.09 -13.95
N VAL A 92 6.80 0.94 -13.14
CA VAL A 92 6.32 0.53 -11.81
C VAL A 92 5.18 -0.49 -11.89
N SER A 93 4.30 -0.40 -12.89
CA SER A 93 3.20 -1.38 -13.05
C SER A 93 3.71 -2.79 -13.33
N ARG A 94 4.86 -2.97 -13.99
CA ARG A 94 5.49 -4.30 -14.15
C ARG A 94 5.96 -4.85 -12.81
N ILE A 95 6.65 -4.04 -12.02
CA ILE A 95 7.11 -4.41 -10.67
C ILE A 95 5.91 -4.81 -9.79
N LEU A 96 4.88 -3.99 -9.78
CA LEU A 96 3.68 -4.22 -8.99
C LEU A 96 2.91 -5.46 -9.44
N ARG A 97 2.93 -5.78 -10.73
CA ARG A 97 2.34 -7.02 -11.27
C ARG A 97 3.08 -8.25 -10.76
N GLU A 98 4.42 -8.25 -10.82
CA GLU A 98 5.24 -9.35 -10.31
C GLU A 98 5.04 -9.58 -8.81
N LEU A 99 4.98 -8.50 -8.03
CA LEU A 99 4.69 -8.58 -6.60
C LEU A 99 3.26 -9.10 -6.34
N SER A 100 2.29 -8.68 -7.16
CA SER A 100 0.90 -9.15 -7.04
C SER A 100 0.77 -10.62 -7.37
N ASP A 101 1.47 -11.10 -8.41
CA ASP A 101 1.50 -12.53 -8.77
C ASP A 101 2.11 -13.37 -7.63
N TYR A 102 3.17 -12.88 -6.99
CA TYR A 102 3.74 -13.52 -5.81
C TYR A 102 2.77 -13.50 -4.62
N ALA A 103 2.17 -12.35 -4.31
CA ALA A 103 1.25 -12.18 -3.18
C ALA A 103 -0.04 -13.00 -3.31
N ALA A 104 -0.48 -13.29 -4.53
CA ALA A 104 -1.66 -14.11 -4.79
C ALA A 104 -1.57 -15.50 -4.16
N SER A 105 -0.36 -16.10 -4.12
CA SER A 105 -0.15 -17.42 -3.51
C SER A 105 -0.29 -17.44 -1.98
N TYR A 106 -0.31 -16.27 -1.36
CA TYR A 106 -0.46 -16.09 0.09
C TYR A 106 -1.82 -15.47 0.48
N GLY A 107 -2.72 -15.23 -0.49
CA GLY A 107 -4.00 -14.56 -0.24
C GLY A 107 -3.87 -13.07 0.13
N VAL A 108 -2.69 -12.46 -0.05
CA VAL A 108 -2.40 -11.08 0.31
C VAL A 108 -2.83 -10.12 -0.79
N ARG A 109 -3.46 -9.03 -0.40
CA ARG A 109 -3.85 -7.95 -1.30
C ARG A 109 -2.83 -6.83 -1.25
N LEU A 110 -2.50 -6.28 -2.42
CA LEU A 110 -1.59 -5.16 -2.57
C LEU A 110 -2.33 -3.94 -3.09
N CYS A 111 -1.90 -2.75 -2.74
CA CYS A 111 -2.40 -1.53 -3.35
C CYS A 111 -1.39 -0.39 -3.31
N THR A 112 -1.54 0.59 -4.20
CA THR A 112 -0.81 1.86 -4.11
C THR A 112 -1.48 2.77 -3.09
N TYR A 113 -0.68 3.35 -2.20
CA TYR A 113 -1.09 4.35 -1.22
C TYR A 113 -0.61 5.73 -1.69
N PRO A 114 -1.52 6.59 -2.16
CA PRO A 114 -1.18 7.95 -2.58
C PRO A 114 -0.67 8.77 -1.40
N HIS A 115 0.49 9.39 -1.56
CA HIS A 115 1.09 10.19 -0.52
C HIS A 115 1.74 11.45 -1.09
N ILE A 116 1.53 12.59 -0.45
CA ILE A 116 2.16 13.86 -0.83
C ILE A 116 3.68 13.72 -0.91
N ASN A 117 4.30 14.35 -1.91
CA ASN A 117 5.73 14.30 -2.19
C ASN A 117 6.28 12.90 -2.55
N THR A 118 5.44 12.02 -3.07
CA THR A 118 5.88 10.73 -3.62
C THR A 118 5.58 10.65 -5.11
N TYR A 119 5.94 9.53 -5.75
CA TYR A 119 5.64 9.34 -7.16
C TYR A 119 4.14 9.33 -7.46
N CYS A 120 3.33 8.72 -6.60
CA CYS A 120 1.87 8.66 -6.72
C CYS A 120 1.23 9.49 -5.61
N GLU A 121 0.72 10.69 -5.94
CA GLU A 121 0.16 11.63 -4.96
C GLU A 121 -1.37 11.63 -4.93
N THR A 122 -2.05 11.20 -6.03
CA THR A 122 -3.50 11.26 -6.15
C THR A 122 -4.15 9.88 -6.16
N VAL A 123 -5.39 9.81 -5.68
CA VAL A 123 -6.18 8.56 -5.74
C VAL A 123 -6.45 8.17 -7.20
N ALA A 124 -6.72 9.12 -8.07
CA ALA A 124 -6.90 8.87 -9.51
C ALA A 124 -5.66 8.20 -10.14
N HIS A 125 -4.45 8.64 -9.78
CA HIS A 125 -3.22 8.00 -10.26
C HIS A 125 -3.07 6.57 -9.71
N SER A 126 -3.40 6.35 -8.44
CA SER A 126 -3.41 5.01 -7.84
C SER A 126 -4.39 4.06 -8.55
N VAL A 127 -5.59 4.55 -8.90
CA VAL A 127 -6.59 3.79 -9.66
C VAL A 127 -6.11 3.49 -11.09
N LYS A 128 -5.47 4.47 -11.76
CA LYS A 128 -4.83 4.25 -13.08
C LYS A 128 -3.81 3.11 -13.00
N LEU A 129 -2.93 3.14 -12.00
CA LEU A 129 -1.93 2.08 -11.80
C LEU A 129 -2.59 0.73 -11.52
N ALA A 130 -3.67 0.68 -10.76
CA ALA A 130 -4.40 -0.56 -10.51
C ALA A 130 -4.95 -1.17 -11.82
N GLY A 131 -5.48 -0.33 -12.71
CA GLY A 131 -5.88 -0.75 -14.06
C GLY A 131 -4.71 -1.26 -14.92
N MET A 132 -3.53 -0.64 -14.80
CA MET A 132 -2.33 -1.08 -15.53
C MET A 132 -1.74 -2.39 -14.99
N VAL A 133 -1.79 -2.59 -13.69
CA VAL A 133 -1.36 -3.85 -13.03
C VAL A 133 -2.27 -5.00 -13.42
N ASP A 134 -3.58 -4.76 -13.50
CA ASP A 134 -4.59 -5.72 -13.96
C ASP A 134 -4.49 -7.07 -13.20
N ARG A 135 -4.59 -7.00 -11.87
CA ARG A 135 -4.65 -8.16 -10.98
C ARG A 135 -5.76 -7.99 -9.95
N LYS A 136 -6.51 -9.07 -9.70
CA LYS A 136 -7.65 -9.05 -8.76
C LYS A 136 -7.25 -8.76 -7.31
N ASN A 137 -6.02 -9.08 -6.95
CA ASN A 137 -5.44 -8.81 -5.63
C ASN A 137 -4.64 -7.50 -5.59
N TYR A 138 -4.77 -6.64 -6.62
CA TYR A 138 -4.15 -5.30 -6.62
C TYR A 138 -5.20 -4.21 -6.78
N GLY A 139 -5.11 -3.16 -5.97
CA GLY A 139 -6.04 -2.04 -5.96
C GLY A 139 -5.39 -0.70 -5.61
N ALA A 140 -6.22 0.20 -5.14
CA ALA A 140 -5.85 1.52 -4.66
C ALA A 140 -6.15 1.68 -3.17
N ALA A 141 -5.43 2.55 -2.51
CA ALA A 141 -5.81 3.08 -1.20
C ALA A 141 -6.19 4.55 -1.31
N MET A 142 -6.95 5.03 -0.33
CA MET A 142 -7.25 6.46 -0.18
C MET A 142 -6.84 6.90 1.22
N ASN A 143 -6.07 7.98 1.30
CA ASN A 143 -5.86 8.70 2.55
C ASN A 143 -6.54 10.07 2.44
N LEU A 144 -7.50 10.35 3.31
CA LEU A 144 -8.29 11.58 3.27
C LEU A 144 -7.41 12.83 3.45
N CYS A 145 -6.44 12.79 4.36
CA CYS A 145 -5.56 13.94 4.59
C CYS A 145 -4.73 14.29 3.36
N HIS A 146 -4.16 13.29 2.68
CA HIS A 146 -3.38 13.51 1.46
C HIS A 146 -4.26 13.95 0.31
N LEU A 147 -5.44 13.36 0.14
CA LEU A 147 -6.41 13.77 -0.87
C LEU A 147 -6.76 15.25 -0.70
N LEU A 148 -7.14 15.67 0.52
CA LEU A 148 -7.50 17.07 0.79
C LEU A 148 -6.32 18.03 0.56
N LYS A 149 -5.09 17.62 0.87
CA LYS A 149 -3.90 18.46 0.66
C LYS A 149 -3.53 18.62 -0.82
N VAL A 150 -3.70 17.58 -1.62
CA VAL A 150 -3.27 17.56 -3.03
C VAL A 150 -4.38 18.04 -3.96
N GLU A 151 -5.61 17.60 -3.71
CA GLU A 151 -6.74 17.77 -4.64
C GLU A 151 -7.84 18.72 -4.09
N GLY A 152 -7.79 19.08 -2.81
CA GLY A 152 -8.85 19.85 -2.15
C GLY A 152 -10.10 19.03 -1.87
N SER A 153 -11.15 19.69 -1.37
CA SER A 153 -12.42 19.05 -1.01
C SER A 153 -13.50 19.12 -2.10
N GLU A 154 -13.24 19.83 -3.19
CA GLU A 154 -14.24 20.01 -4.25
C GLU A 154 -14.55 18.67 -4.96
N GLY A 155 -15.84 18.35 -5.06
CA GLY A 155 -16.32 17.13 -5.70
C GLY A 155 -15.88 15.81 -5.03
N ILE A 156 -15.50 15.85 -3.75
CA ILE A 156 -15.00 14.68 -3.02
C ILE A 156 -15.98 13.50 -3.00
N ASP A 157 -17.27 13.77 -2.91
CA ASP A 157 -18.32 12.76 -2.94
C ASP A 157 -18.42 12.05 -4.29
N VAL A 158 -18.18 12.77 -5.39
CA VAL A 158 -18.12 12.22 -6.74
C VAL A 158 -16.87 11.37 -6.90
N LYS A 159 -15.72 11.90 -6.49
CA LYS A 159 -14.43 11.18 -6.53
C LYS A 159 -14.48 9.88 -5.72
N ILE A 160 -15.03 9.91 -4.51
CA ILE A 160 -15.17 8.69 -3.69
C ILE A 160 -16.02 7.64 -4.38
N LYS A 161 -17.17 8.02 -4.97
CA LYS A 161 -18.02 7.09 -5.72
C LYS A 161 -17.31 6.47 -6.92
N GLU A 162 -16.55 7.28 -7.65
CA GLU A 162 -15.78 6.82 -8.81
C GLU A 162 -14.67 5.84 -8.40
N PHE A 163 -13.94 6.12 -7.31
CA PHE A 163 -12.80 5.31 -6.88
C PHE A 163 -13.19 4.09 -6.05
N ALA A 164 -14.35 4.09 -5.42
CA ALA A 164 -14.80 3.04 -4.50
C ALA A 164 -14.62 1.60 -5.03
N PRO A 165 -14.89 1.28 -6.32
CA PRO A 165 -14.68 -0.07 -6.85
C PRO A 165 -13.24 -0.57 -6.81
N TYR A 166 -12.26 0.35 -6.73
CA TYR A 166 -10.83 0.04 -6.75
C TYR A 166 -10.19 0.08 -5.38
N LEU A 167 -10.90 0.62 -4.37
CA LEU A 167 -10.32 0.86 -3.05
C LEU A 167 -10.28 -0.42 -2.22
N PHE A 168 -9.09 -0.79 -1.77
CA PHE A 168 -8.87 -1.88 -0.81
C PHE A 168 -8.75 -1.37 0.62
N ALA A 169 -8.28 -0.14 0.80
CA ALA A 169 -8.13 0.48 2.10
C ALA A 169 -8.45 1.98 2.06
N VAL A 170 -9.01 2.48 3.16
CA VAL A 170 -9.30 3.90 3.37
C VAL A 170 -8.74 4.33 4.72
N ASN A 171 -7.97 5.42 4.71
CA ASN A 171 -7.37 6.02 5.88
C ASN A 171 -7.97 7.41 6.10
N ILE A 172 -8.48 7.67 7.29
CA ILE A 172 -9.15 8.93 7.68
C ILE A 172 -8.47 9.59 8.89
N CYS A 173 -7.14 9.64 8.89
CA CYS A 173 -6.37 10.29 9.95
C CYS A 173 -6.49 11.80 9.92
#